data_8e702552637d777684fadf544b1d0168
#
_entry.id   8e702552637d777684fadf544b1d0168
#
_cell.length_a   1.000
_cell.length_b   1.000
_cell.length_c   1.000
_cell.angle_alpha   90.00
_cell.angle_beta   90.00
_cell.angle_gamma   90.00
#
_symmetry.space_group_name_H-M   'P 1'
#
loop_
_entity.id
_entity.type
_entity.pdbx_description
1 polymer ?
#
loop_
_entity_poly.entity_id
_entity_poly.type
_entity_poly.pdbx_seq_one_letter_code
_entity_poly.pdbx_strand_id
1 'polypeptide(L)'
;MSAQTAKSLASRHGLGVLCGLAAGVWLGAAEAPTKLVNTGLSPYAISLCMVAGVFVARWSFPTLMRGTRAVFADLSENRQLLLPAVLAGMLWAVANTLTVFAIRNVGLAIAFPLWNTNSLIGILWGRLLFGELKGASRANILRVLLGTSAIVAAAILLGFSTLHAESAHHERVVGGIAAALGASLLWGTMYIPYRKAYISGMSPLSFVTVFTVGELGTMLTLVLTFDGGLNAPVFHSASIRGMLFWLFLGGFVWVIGDLFQQYATKFLGIGRGIPLANTNQIWGLAWGVLVFGELAHADPTHKLLAISGSVVMILGAVLVSMAVETERESASTEAAILRECKRYGL
;
A
#
# COMPACT_ATOMS: atom_id res chain seq x y z
N MET A 1 -25.16 2.87 -25.24
CA MET A 1 -25.07 2.84 -23.75
C MET A 1 -26.17 3.70 -23.19
N SER A 2 -27.02 3.18 -22.27
CA SER A 2 -28.13 4.00 -21.71
C SER A 2 -27.55 5.08 -20.77
N ALA A 3 -28.26 6.22 -20.63
CA ALA A 3 -27.85 7.30 -19.71
C ALA A 3 -27.70 6.81 -18.26
N GLN A 4 -28.47 5.83 -17.86
CA GLN A 4 -28.40 5.20 -16.53
C GLN A 4 -27.14 4.37 -16.33
N THR A 5 -26.69 3.65 -17.35
CA THR A 5 -25.41 2.90 -17.34
C THR A 5 -24.22 3.86 -17.26
N ALA A 6 -24.25 4.95 -18.04
CA ALA A 6 -23.20 5.97 -18.01
C ALA A 6 -23.09 6.64 -16.62
N LYS A 7 -24.21 6.95 -15.96
CA LYS A 7 -24.25 7.53 -14.61
C LYS A 7 -23.72 6.55 -13.55
N SER A 8 -24.05 5.27 -13.64
CA SER A 8 -23.54 4.22 -12.75
C SER A 8 -22.02 4.04 -12.90
N LEU A 9 -21.50 4.06 -14.13
CA LEU A 9 -20.05 3.95 -14.40
C LEU A 9 -19.28 5.15 -13.86
N ALA A 10 -19.76 6.36 -14.10
CA ALA A 10 -19.14 7.58 -13.58
C ALA A 10 -19.12 7.58 -12.03
N SER A 11 -20.20 7.11 -11.39
CA SER A 11 -20.27 6.98 -9.93
C SER A 11 -19.27 5.97 -9.39
N ARG A 12 -19.07 4.82 -10.05
CA ARG A 12 -18.08 3.79 -9.62
C ARG A 12 -16.66 4.25 -9.80
N HIS A 13 -16.36 4.89 -10.93
CA HIS A 13 -15.03 5.48 -11.16
C HIS A 13 -14.70 6.51 -10.07
N GLY A 14 -15.64 7.45 -9.81
CA GLY A 14 -15.50 8.43 -8.75
C GLY A 14 -15.28 7.81 -7.37
N LEU A 15 -16.01 6.74 -7.04
CA LEU A 15 -15.82 6.00 -5.80
C LEU A 15 -14.43 5.35 -5.72
N GLY A 16 -13.95 4.76 -6.82
CA GLY A 16 -12.61 4.20 -6.90
C GLY A 16 -11.51 5.23 -6.69
N VAL A 17 -11.64 6.41 -7.31
CA VAL A 17 -10.73 7.55 -7.11
C VAL A 17 -10.76 8.02 -5.66
N LEU A 18 -11.94 8.19 -5.08
CA LEU A 18 -12.10 8.59 -3.69
C LEU A 18 -11.43 7.57 -2.74
N CYS A 19 -11.64 6.29 -2.97
CA CYS A 19 -10.97 5.23 -2.21
C CYS A 19 -9.44 5.31 -2.36
N GLY A 20 -8.91 5.54 -3.56
CA GLY A 20 -7.46 5.68 -3.78
C GLY A 20 -6.86 6.87 -3.01
N LEU A 21 -7.51 8.02 -3.05
CA LEU A 21 -7.08 9.20 -2.30
C LEU A 21 -7.22 9.01 -0.78
N ALA A 22 -8.33 8.41 -0.32
CA ALA A 22 -8.52 8.07 1.10
C ALA A 22 -7.48 7.07 1.59
N ALA A 23 -7.09 6.10 0.75
CA ALA A 23 -5.97 5.20 1.04
C ALA A 23 -4.69 5.99 1.29
N GLY A 24 -4.38 6.97 0.44
CA GLY A 24 -3.22 7.86 0.64
C GLY A 24 -3.24 8.55 2.00
N VAL A 25 -4.38 9.12 2.40
CA VAL A 25 -4.54 9.79 3.71
C VAL A 25 -4.19 8.85 4.87
N TRP A 26 -4.82 7.68 4.91
CA TRP A 26 -4.67 6.74 6.02
C TRP A 26 -3.31 6.05 6.03
N LEU A 27 -2.76 5.69 4.87
CA LEU A 27 -1.42 5.11 4.76
C LEU A 27 -0.35 6.12 5.20
N GLY A 28 -0.51 7.41 4.85
CA GLY A 28 0.37 8.46 5.34
C GLY A 28 0.27 8.68 6.86
N ALA A 29 -0.93 8.57 7.43
CA ALA A 29 -1.14 8.67 8.88
C ALA A 29 -0.59 7.46 9.65
N ALA A 30 -0.55 6.28 9.06
CA ALA A 30 -0.04 5.07 9.71
C ALA A 30 1.45 5.13 10.07
N GLU A 31 2.21 6.02 9.43
CA GLU A 31 3.62 6.24 9.73
C GLU A 31 3.84 7.11 10.98
N ALA A 32 2.86 7.96 11.34
CA ALA A 32 2.99 8.86 12.48
C ALA A 32 3.26 8.14 13.81
N PRO A 33 2.58 7.04 14.18
CA PRO A 33 2.89 6.27 15.38
C PRO A 33 4.31 5.67 15.37
N THR A 34 4.84 5.28 14.21
CA THR A 34 6.19 4.68 14.11
C THR A 34 7.29 5.69 14.40
N LYS A 35 7.06 6.98 14.14
CA LYS A 35 7.99 8.06 14.48
C LYS A 35 8.14 8.30 15.99
N LEU A 36 7.16 7.86 16.79
CA LEU A 36 7.22 7.93 18.25
C LEU A 36 8.10 6.83 18.85
N VAL A 37 8.55 5.88 18.04
CA VAL A 37 9.40 4.76 18.48
C VAL A 37 10.86 5.11 18.27
N ASN A 38 11.58 5.33 19.36
CA ASN A 38 13.02 5.57 19.33
C ASN A 38 13.78 4.23 19.20
N THR A 39 14.67 4.12 18.25
CA THR A 39 15.13 2.87 17.66
C THR A 39 16.25 2.16 18.39
N GLY A 40 15.97 1.04 18.98
CA GLY A 40 16.90 -0.03 19.38
C GLY A 40 16.45 -1.40 18.86
N LEU A 41 15.30 -1.45 18.18
CA LEU A 41 14.70 -2.69 17.67
C LEU A 41 15.29 -3.07 16.30
N SER A 42 15.36 -4.38 16.03
CA SER A 42 15.71 -4.87 14.70
C SER A 42 14.59 -4.57 13.67
N PRO A 43 14.91 -4.53 12.37
CA PRO A 43 13.89 -4.42 11.31
C PRO A 43 12.83 -5.52 11.40
N TYR A 44 13.23 -6.71 11.78
CA TYR A 44 12.34 -7.86 11.95
C TYR A 44 11.34 -7.65 13.09
N ALA A 45 11.83 -7.18 14.25
CA ALA A 45 11.02 -6.87 15.41
C ALA A 45 9.99 -5.77 15.12
N ILE A 46 10.43 -4.69 14.47
CA ILE A 46 9.56 -3.59 14.03
C ILE A 46 8.43 -4.12 13.13
N SER A 47 8.81 -4.85 12.08
CA SER A 47 7.84 -5.42 11.14
C SER A 47 6.89 -6.41 11.80
N LEU A 48 7.36 -7.26 12.70
CA LEU A 48 6.50 -8.22 13.43
C LEU A 48 5.43 -7.50 14.26
N CYS A 49 5.80 -6.44 14.98
CA CYS A 49 4.84 -5.68 15.78
C CYS A 49 3.79 -4.97 14.92
N MET A 50 4.21 -4.40 13.79
CA MET A 50 3.27 -3.82 12.82
C MET A 50 2.33 -4.88 12.26
N VAL A 51 2.85 -6.03 11.85
CA VAL A 51 2.05 -7.14 11.32
C VAL A 51 1.07 -7.71 12.36
N ALA A 52 1.44 -7.72 13.63
CA ALA A 52 0.50 -8.10 14.70
C ALA A 52 -0.71 -7.13 14.75
N GLY A 53 -0.48 -5.83 14.61
CA GLY A 53 -1.54 -4.83 14.49
C GLY A 53 -2.39 -5.01 13.24
N VAL A 54 -1.75 -5.26 12.09
CA VAL A 54 -2.42 -5.58 10.83
C VAL A 54 -3.29 -6.83 10.97
N PHE A 55 -2.77 -7.89 11.57
CA PHE A 55 -3.51 -9.14 11.79
C PHE A 55 -4.78 -8.90 12.61
N VAL A 56 -4.68 -8.23 13.75
CA VAL A 56 -5.83 -7.94 14.59
C VAL A 56 -6.87 -7.09 13.84
N ALA A 57 -6.44 -6.04 13.13
CA ALA A 57 -7.36 -5.18 12.40
C ALA A 57 -8.06 -5.92 11.25
N ARG A 58 -7.34 -6.72 10.47
CA ARG A 58 -7.89 -7.46 9.32
C ARG A 58 -8.81 -8.61 9.69
N TRP A 59 -8.75 -9.11 10.93
CA TRP A 59 -9.74 -10.04 11.46
C TRP A 59 -10.90 -9.33 12.14
N SER A 60 -10.64 -8.20 12.82
CA SER A 60 -11.66 -7.43 13.53
C SER A 60 -12.61 -6.70 12.58
N PHE A 61 -12.11 -5.93 11.62
CA PHE A 61 -12.96 -5.13 10.73
C PHE A 61 -13.91 -5.96 9.89
N PRO A 62 -13.49 -7.01 9.15
CA PRO A 62 -14.43 -7.84 8.40
C PRO A 62 -15.47 -8.53 9.28
N THR A 63 -15.05 -8.99 10.46
CA THR A 63 -15.95 -9.63 11.43
C THR A 63 -17.01 -8.66 11.96
N LEU A 64 -16.62 -7.40 12.28
CA LEU A 64 -17.54 -6.37 12.76
C LEU A 64 -18.48 -5.88 11.64
N MET A 65 -17.99 -5.74 10.42
CA MET A 65 -18.75 -5.19 9.30
C MET A 65 -19.71 -6.18 8.65
N ARG A 66 -19.34 -7.46 8.56
CA ARG A 66 -20.08 -8.49 7.81
C ARG A 66 -20.43 -9.75 8.63
N GLY A 67 -19.84 -9.87 9.80
CA GLY A 67 -19.94 -11.06 10.63
C GLY A 67 -18.98 -12.18 10.21
N THR A 68 -18.50 -12.94 11.17
CA THR A 68 -17.54 -14.03 10.99
C THR A 68 -18.06 -15.08 10.01
N ARG A 69 -19.36 -15.42 10.07
CA ARG A 69 -19.99 -16.42 9.21
C ARG A 69 -19.90 -16.06 7.73
N ALA A 70 -20.10 -14.77 7.37
CA ALA A 70 -20.03 -14.31 6.00
C ALA A 70 -18.60 -14.41 5.45
N VAL A 71 -17.59 -14.05 6.26
CA VAL A 71 -16.17 -14.16 5.89
C VAL A 71 -15.82 -15.64 5.62
N PHE A 72 -16.15 -16.55 6.52
CA PHE A 72 -15.85 -17.98 6.34
C PHE A 72 -16.61 -18.60 5.17
N ALA A 73 -17.84 -18.18 4.89
CA ALA A 73 -18.60 -18.63 3.71
C ALA A 73 -17.88 -18.24 2.42
N ASP A 74 -17.45 -16.97 2.31
CA ASP A 74 -16.73 -16.49 1.13
C ASP A 74 -15.37 -17.22 0.93
N LEU A 75 -14.66 -17.50 2.03
CA LEU A 75 -13.42 -18.29 2.00
C LEU A 75 -13.66 -19.72 1.52
N SER A 76 -14.73 -20.37 2.01
CA SER A 76 -15.05 -21.75 1.66
C SER A 76 -15.44 -21.93 0.19
N GLU A 77 -16.10 -20.93 -0.39
CA GLU A 77 -16.48 -20.92 -1.81
C GLU A 77 -15.28 -20.62 -2.74
N ASN A 78 -14.28 -19.89 -2.25
CA ASN A 78 -13.14 -19.45 -3.05
C ASN A 78 -11.83 -20.15 -2.63
N ARG A 79 -11.88 -21.43 -2.29
CA ARG A 79 -10.72 -22.20 -1.78
C ARG A 79 -9.48 -22.11 -2.66
N GLN A 80 -9.64 -22.04 -3.99
CA GLN A 80 -8.55 -21.90 -4.94
C GLN A 80 -7.78 -20.57 -4.81
N LEU A 81 -8.34 -19.57 -4.11
CA LEU A 81 -7.72 -18.28 -3.89
C LEU A 81 -6.99 -18.19 -2.53
N LEU A 82 -7.15 -19.19 -1.65
CA LEU A 82 -6.54 -19.17 -0.32
C LEU A 82 -5.01 -19.22 -0.40
N LEU A 83 -4.46 -20.14 -1.19
CA LEU A 83 -3.00 -20.21 -1.38
C LEU A 83 -2.44 -18.93 -2.04
N PRO A 84 -3.00 -18.40 -3.14
CA PRO A 84 -2.60 -17.08 -3.65
C PRO A 84 -2.69 -15.95 -2.62
N ALA A 85 -3.67 -15.95 -1.72
CA ALA A 85 -3.78 -14.95 -0.67
C ALA A 85 -2.64 -15.06 0.35
N VAL A 86 -2.34 -16.27 0.81
CA VAL A 86 -1.20 -16.52 1.72
C VAL A 86 0.11 -16.10 1.06
N LEU A 87 0.35 -16.47 -0.20
CA LEU A 87 1.56 -16.09 -0.93
C LEU A 87 1.68 -14.57 -1.08
N ALA A 88 0.57 -13.88 -1.33
CA ALA A 88 0.58 -12.41 -1.38
C ALA A 88 0.97 -11.81 -0.02
N GLY A 89 0.48 -12.37 1.09
CA GLY A 89 0.87 -11.97 2.44
C GLY A 89 2.35 -12.21 2.72
N MET A 90 2.91 -13.32 2.27
CA MET A 90 4.35 -13.59 2.36
C MET A 90 5.17 -12.54 1.60
N LEU A 91 4.78 -12.21 0.36
CA LEU A 91 5.43 -11.17 -0.44
C LEU A 91 5.39 -9.82 0.28
N TRP A 92 4.25 -9.47 0.85
CA TRP A 92 4.09 -8.23 1.62
C TRP A 92 5.04 -8.17 2.82
N ALA A 93 5.10 -9.23 3.62
CA ALA A 93 5.93 -9.29 4.82
C ALA A 93 7.42 -9.13 4.49
N VAL A 94 7.89 -9.81 3.44
CA VAL A 94 9.28 -9.66 2.96
C VAL A 94 9.51 -8.22 2.47
N ALA A 95 8.60 -7.67 1.66
CA ALA A 95 8.71 -6.31 1.15
C ALA A 95 8.76 -5.29 2.29
N ASN A 96 7.87 -5.41 3.29
CA ASN A 96 7.85 -4.52 4.46
C ASN A 96 9.16 -4.59 5.25
N THR A 97 9.75 -5.77 5.41
CA THR A 97 11.05 -5.91 6.05
C THR A 97 12.15 -5.23 5.23
N LEU A 98 12.14 -5.42 3.91
CA LEU A 98 13.10 -4.75 3.01
C LEU A 98 12.99 -3.22 3.07
N THR A 99 11.79 -2.65 3.25
CA THR A 99 11.66 -1.19 3.40
C THR A 99 12.29 -0.68 4.69
N VAL A 100 12.19 -1.42 5.80
CA VAL A 100 12.87 -1.05 7.05
C VAL A 100 14.39 -1.09 6.87
N PHE A 101 14.91 -2.11 6.17
CA PHE A 101 16.34 -2.15 5.81
C PHE A 101 16.76 -1.00 4.91
N ALA A 102 15.94 -0.67 3.90
CA ALA A 102 16.20 0.45 3.01
C ALA A 102 16.29 1.76 3.78
N ILE A 103 15.31 2.05 4.65
CA ILE A 103 15.29 3.26 5.48
C ILE A 103 16.56 3.37 6.33
N ARG A 104 16.99 2.27 6.95
CA ARG A 104 18.21 2.25 7.78
C ARG A 104 19.49 2.51 7.00
N ASN A 105 19.55 2.06 5.76
CA ASN A 105 20.75 2.10 4.95
C ASN A 105 20.88 3.38 4.11
N VAL A 106 19.77 3.92 3.60
CA VAL A 106 19.77 5.10 2.71
C VAL A 106 18.87 6.23 3.18
N GLY A 107 18.20 6.05 4.32
CA GLY A 107 17.24 7.02 4.83
C GLY A 107 15.90 6.99 4.08
N LEU A 108 14.90 7.60 4.72
CA LEU A 108 13.53 7.62 4.20
C LEU A 108 13.44 8.37 2.87
N ALA A 109 14.17 9.47 2.74
CA ALA A 109 14.18 10.34 1.57
C ALA A 109 14.56 9.64 0.25
N ILE A 110 15.44 8.64 0.30
CA ILE A 110 15.88 7.86 -0.86
C ILE A 110 15.03 6.58 -0.99
N ALA A 111 14.75 5.91 0.12
CA ALA A 111 14.02 4.64 0.11
C ALA A 111 12.59 4.80 -0.39
N PHE A 112 11.89 5.85 0.06
CA PHE A 112 10.47 6.11 -0.25
C PHE A 112 10.18 6.22 -1.75
N PRO A 113 10.88 7.08 -2.52
CA PRO A 113 10.70 7.15 -3.96
C PRO A 113 10.94 5.83 -4.68
N LEU A 114 11.96 5.09 -4.25
CA LEU A 114 12.37 3.85 -4.90
C LEU A 114 11.30 2.77 -4.75
N TRP A 115 10.75 2.56 -3.55
CA TRP A 115 9.71 1.54 -3.42
C TRP A 115 8.36 1.95 -4.02
N ASN A 116 8.07 3.26 -4.18
CA ASN A 116 6.87 3.73 -4.87
C ASN A 116 6.88 3.50 -6.38
N THR A 117 8.01 3.07 -6.94
CA THR A 117 8.06 2.53 -8.30
C THR A 117 7.21 1.24 -8.43
N ASN A 118 6.69 0.66 -7.33
CA ASN A 118 5.69 -0.39 -7.32
C ASN A 118 4.46 -0.06 -8.19
N SER A 119 4.12 1.23 -8.33
CA SER A 119 3.09 1.71 -9.24
C SER A 119 3.37 1.34 -10.70
N LEU A 120 4.62 1.46 -11.13
CA LEU A 120 5.03 1.08 -12.49
C LEU A 120 4.95 -0.43 -12.69
N ILE A 121 5.35 -1.20 -11.68
CA ILE A 121 5.20 -2.66 -11.67
C ILE A 121 3.71 -3.04 -11.72
N GLY A 122 2.86 -2.35 -10.95
CA GLY A 122 1.41 -2.52 -11.00
C GLY A 122 0.80 -2.26 -12.37
N ILE A 123 1.22 -1.19 -13.07
CA ILE A 123 0.78 -0.90 -14.44
C ILE A 123 1.21 -2.03 -15.39
N LEU A 124 2.45 -2.51 -15.25
CA LEU A 124 2.97 -3.60 -16.08
C LEU A 124 2.13 -4.87 -15.90
N TRP A 125 1.89 -5.30 -14.67
CA TRP A 125 1.07 -6.49 -14.38
C TRP A 125 -0.40 -6.31 -14.77
N GLY A 126 -0.97 -5.12 -14.52
CA GLY A 126 -2.32 -4.77 -14.95
C GLY A 126 -2.50 -4.97 -16.44
N ARG A 127 -1.56 -4.47 -17.23
CA ARG A 127 -1.60 -4.60 -18.69
C ARG A 127 -1.35 -6.03 -19.17
N LEU A 128 -0.34 -6.71 -18.64
CA LEU A 128 0.07 -8.05 -19.11
C LEU A 128 -0.92 -9.13 -18.71
N LEU A 129 -1.36 -9.16 -17.46
CA LEU A 129 -2.15 -10.27 -16.90
C LEU A 129 -3.66 -10.01 -16.95
N PHE A 130 -4.08 -8.75 -16.73
CA PHE A 130 -5.49 -8.42 -16.64
C PHE A 130 -6.01 -7.67 -17.87
N GLY A 131 -5.11 -7.30 -18.79
CA GLY A 131 -5.49 -6.59 -20.01
C GLY A 131 -5.96 -5.15 -19.74
N GLU A 132 -5.56 -4.56 -18.60
CA GLU A 132 -5.82 -3.17 -18.30
C GLU A 132 -5.22 -2.27 -19.38
N LEU A 133 -5.88 -1.17 -19.69
CA LEU A 133 -5.51 -0.24 -20.75
C LEU A 133 -5.48 -0.86 -22.18
N LYS A 134 -5.92 -2.10 -22.38
CA LYS A 134 -6.07 -2.66 -23.73
C LYS A 134 -7.28 -2.02 -24.40
N GLY A 135 -7.05 -1.39 -25.56
CA GLY A 135 -8.08 -0.64 -26.28
C GLY A 135 -8.35 0.75 -25.70
N ALA A 136 -7.61 1.18 -24.68
CA ALA A 136 -7.70 2.54 -24.19
C ALA A 136 -7.16 3.54 -25.22
N SER A 137 -7.75 4.74 -25.24
CA SER A 137 -7.25 5.83 -26.07
C SER A 137 -5.80 6.21 -25.68
N ARG A 138 -5.03 6.74 -26.64
CA ARG A 138 -3.68 7.24 -26.37
C ARG A 138 -3.66 8.25 -25.22
N ALA A 139 -4.68 9.11 -25.15
CA ALA A 139 -4.82 10.09 -24.08
C ALA A 139 -4.95 9.42 -22.70
N ASN A 140 -5.76 8.37 -22.57
CA ASN A 140 -5.88 7.62 -21.30
C ASN A 140 -4.59 6.92 -20.90
N ILE A 141 -3.89 6.30 -21.85
CA ILE A 141 -2.59 5.68 -21.59
C ILE A 141 -1.59 6.72 -21.10
N LEU A 142 -1.51 7.86 -21.78
CA LEU A 142 -0.62 8.97 -21.38
C LEU A 142 -1.00 9.54 -20.00
N ARG A 143 -2.28 9.70 -19.67
CA ARG A 143 -2.71 10.14 -18.34
C ARG A 143 -2.22 9.21 -17.25
N VAL A 144 -2.35 7.90 -17.41
CA VAL A 144 -1.86 6.92 -16.43
C VAL A 144 -0.35 6.95 -16.32
N LEU A 145 0.38 6.91 -17.43
CA LEU A 145 1.85 6.89 -17.43
C LEU A 145 2.43 8.21 -16.90
N LEU A 146 2.00 9.35 -17.42
CA LEU A 146 2.50 10.66 -16.99
C LEU A 146 2.08 10.96 -15.54
N GLY A 147 0.85 10.64 -15.16
CA GLY A 147 0.37 10.83 -13.80
C GLY A 147 1.14 9.97 -12.80
N THR A 148 1.39 8.70 -13.11
CA THR A 148 2.18 7.81 -12.25
C THR A 148 3.65 8.25 -12.17
N SER A 149 4.24 8.65 -13.30
CA SER A 149 5.61 9.18 -13.32
C SER A 149 5.73 10.48 -12.54
N ALA A 150 4.71 11.34 -12.59
CA ALA A 150 4.66 12.57 -11.79
C ALA A 150 4.58 12.26 -10.29
N ILE A 151 3.78 11.27 -9.87
CA ILE A 151 3.70 10.83 -8.46
C ILE A 151 5.06 10.30 -7.99
N VAL A 152 5.76 9.50 -8.81
CA VAL A 152 7.10 9.01 -8.47
C VAL A 152 8.12 10.16 -8.40
N ALA A 153 8.09 11.10 -9.34
CA ALA A 153 8.95 12.28 -9.33
C ALA A 153 8.68 13.19 -8.12
N ALA A 154 7.40 13.37 -7.79
CA ALA A 154 6.99 14.10 -6.58
C ALA A 154 7.53 13.45 -5.31
N ALA A 155 7.49 12.12 -5.25
CA ALA A 155 8.06 11.36 -4.15
C ALA A 155 9.55 11.64 -3.95
N ILE A 156 10.30 11.76 -5.04
CA ILE A 156 11.72 12.13 -5.02
C ILE A 156 11.89 13.53 -4.43
N LEU A 157 11.11 14.51 -4.90
CA LEU A 157 11.17 15.89 -4.40
C LEU A 157 10.81 15.97 -2.90
N LEU A 158 9.76 15.29 -2.47
CA LEU A 158 9.34 15.21 -1.07
C LEU A 158 10.39 14.52 -0.20
N GLY A 159 10.99 13.45 -0.71
CA GLY A 159 12.11 12.78 -0.05
C GLY A 159 13.27 13.73 0.18
N PHE A 160 13.74 14.41 -0.85
CA PHE A 160 14.83 15.37 -0.74
C PHE A 160 14.52 16.57 0.18
N SER A 161 13.24 16.93 0.34
CA SER A 161 12.85 18.02 1.26
C SER A 161 13.11 17.69 2.74
N THR A 162 13.23 16.43 3.09
CA THR A 162 13.46 15.95 4.47
C THR A 162 14.87 15.39 4.68
N LEU A 163 15.75 15.46 3.68
CA LEU A 163 17.13 14.95 3.77
C LEU A 163 17.98 15.77 4.74
N HIS A 164 18.50 15.09 5.76
CA HIS A 164 19.60 15.60 6.56
C HIS A 164 20.86 14.86 6.10
N ALA A 165 21.94 15.60 5.83
CA ALA A 165 23.19 15.05 5.32
C ALA A 165 23.87 14.16 6.38
N GLU A 166 23.56 12.87 6.38
CA GLU A 166 24.34 11.86 7.10
C GLU A 166 25.24 11.11 6.12
N SER A 167 26.51 10.98 6.49
CA SER A 167 27.53 10.27 5.71
C SER A 167 27.26 8.77 5.72
N ALA A 168 26.66 8.26 4.66
CA ALA A 168 26.42 6.82 4.48
C ALA A 168 27.64 6.14 3.84
N HIS A 169 28.06 4.99 4.37
CA HIS A 169 29.07 4.13 3.75
C HIS A 169 28.54 3.54 2.44
N HIS A 170 29.38 3.50 1.39
CA HIS A 170 28.98 3.12 0.03
C HIS A 170 28.30 1.74 -0.07
N GLU A 171 28.79 0.73 0.67
CA GLU A 171 28.19 -0.62 0.68
C GLU A 171 26.76 -0.63 1.25
N ARG A 172 26.49 0.18 2.28
CA ARG A 172 25.15 0.33 2.85
C ARG A 172 24.20 0.99 1.87
N VAL A 173 24.68 1.97 1.09
CA VAL A 173 23.85 2.65 0.08
C VAL A 173 23.37 1.68 -0.99
N VAL A 174 24.26 0.87 -1.55
CA VAL A 174 23.88 -0.13 -2.57
C VAL A 174 22.89 -1.14 -2.01
N GLY A 175 23.14 -1.65 -0.80
CA GLY A 175 22.22 -2.57 -0.13
C GLY A 175 20.84 -1.95 0.16
N GLY A 176 20.79 -0.68 0.57
CA GLY A 176 19.56 0.05 0.81
C GLY A 176 18.74 0.29 -0.46
N ILE A 177 19.39 0.67 -1.56
CA ILE A 177 18.74 0.84 -2.87
C ILE A 177 18.19 -0.50 -3.36
N ALA A 178 18.98 -1.57 -3.30
CA ALA A 178 18.55 -2.91 -3.69
C ALA A 178 17.34 -3.38 -2.86
N ALA A 179 17.35 -3.14 -1.55
CA ALA A 179 16.22 -3.47 -0.68
C ALA A 179 14.95 -2.68 -1.05
N ALA A 180 15.07 -1.37 -1.33
CA ALA A 180 13.93 -0.54 -1.74
C ALA A 180 13.33 -0.99 -3.08
N LEU A 181 14.17 -1.28 -4.07
CA LEU A 181 13.72 -1.79 -5.37
C LEU A 181 13.15 -3.21 -5.27
N GLY A 182 13.73 -4.07 -4.43
CA GLY A 182 13.18 -5.39 -4.10
C GLY A 182 11.79 -5.29 -3.47
N ALA A 183 11.61 -4.39 -2.52
CA ALA A 183 10.30 -4.10 -1.91
C ALA A 183 9.29 -3.63 -2.97
N SER A 184 9.70 -2.72 -3.86
CA SER A 184 8.87 -2.26 -4.99
C SER A 184 8.36 -3.40 -5.86
N LEU A 185 9.26 -4.30 -6.24
CA LEU A 185 8.92 -5.46 -7.07
C LEU A 185 7.94 -6.40 -6.36
N LEU A 186 8.19 -6.71 -5.09
CA LEU A 186 7.33 -7.59 -4.29
C LEU A 186 5.95 -6.97 -4.06
N TRP A 187 5.87 -5.70 -3.66
CA TRP A 187 4.60 -5.01 -3.49
C TRP A 187 3.82 -4.86 -4.79
N GLY A 188 4.49 -4.49 -5.89
CA GLY A 188 3.83 -4.43 -7.20
C GLY A 188 3.28 -5.78 -7.65
N THR A 189 3.97 -6.88 -7.30
CA THR A 189 3.59 -8.24 -7.69
C THR A 189 2.49 -8.83 -6.80
N MET A 190 2.45 -8.49 -5.50
CA MET A 190 1.41 -9.01 -4.59
C MET A 190 -0.01 -8.59 -4.98
N TYR A 191 -0.18 -7.53 -5.79
CA TYR A 191 -1.49 -7.13 -6.30
C TYR A 191 -2.07 -8.06 -7.35
N ILE A 192 -1.28 -8.98 -7.93
CA ILE A 192 -1.77 -9.99 -8.88
C ILE A 192 -2.84 -10.88 -8.21
N PRO A 193 -2.57 -11.56 -7.08
CA PRO A 193 -3.59 -12.34 -6.36
C PRO A 193 -4.79 -11.49 -5.93
N TYR A 194 -4.59 -10.26 -5.48
CA TYR A 194 -5.67 -9.35 -5.11
C TYR A 194 -6.62 -9.12 -6.28
N ARG A 195 -6.10 -8.68 -7.42
CA ARG A 195 -6.92 -8.41 -8.61
C ARG A 195 -7.64 -9.66 -9.08
N LYS A 196 -6.96 -10.81 -9.09
CA LYS A 196 -7.57 -12.10 -9.45
C LYS A 196 -8.75 -12.44 -8.53
N ALA A 197 -8.61 -12.24 -7.23
CA ALA A 197 -9.68 -12.47 -6.25
C ALA A 197 -10.88 -11.56 -6.53
N TYR A 198 -10.66 -10.27 -6.75
CA TYR A 198 -11.73 -9.30 -6.94
C TYR A 198 -12.51 -9.50 -8.24
N ILE A 199 -11.83 -9.79 -9.35
CA ILE A 199 -12.53 -10.12 -10.61
C ILE A 199 -13.27 -11.47 -10.55
N SER A 200 -12.92 -12.35 -9.60
CA SER A 200 -13.66 -13.59 -9.32
C SER A 200 -14.89 -13.39 -8.44
N GLY A 201 -15.10 -12.17 -7.91
CA GLY A 201 -16.22 -11.81 -7.05
C GLY A 201 -15.99 -12.12 -5.57
N MET A 202 -14.76 -12.41 -5.16
CA MET A 202 -14.40 -12.50 -3.74
C MET A 202 -14.36 -11.10 -3.12
N SER A 203 -14.86 -10.99 -1.87
CA SER A 203 -14.80 -9.71 -1.16
C SER A 203 -13.36 -9.34 -0.79
N PRO A 204 -12.96 -8.05 -0.95
CA PRO A 204 -11.70 -7.55 -0.42
C PRO A 204 -11.54 -7.86 1.08
N LEU A 205 -12.61 -7.71 1.86
CA LEU A 205 -12.60 -7.96 3.30
C LEU A 205 -12.27 -9.42 3.65
N SER A 206 -12.79 -10.39 2.88
CA SER A 206 -12.53 -11.80 3.10
C SER A 206 -11.12 -12.21 2.62
N PHE A 207 -10.68 -11.65 1.50
CA PHE A 207 -9.35 -11.94 0.95
C PHE A 207 -8.24 -11.56 1.94
N VAL A 208 -8.33 -10.36 2.52
CA VAL A 208 -7.28 -9.84 3.41
C VAL A 208 -7.16 -10.59 4.74
N THR A 209 -8.20 -11.31 5.21
CA THR A 209 -8.08 -12.13 6.42
C THR A 209 -7.09 -13.29 6.22
N VAL A 210 -7.17 -14.00 5.09
CA VAL A 210 -6.25 -15.11 4.77
C VAL A 210 -4.85 -14.61 4.44
N PHE A 211 -4.77 -13.48 3.77
CA PHE A 211 -3.52 -12.81 3.46
C PHE A 211 -2.66 -12.59 4.72
N THR A 212 -3.28 -12.17 5.85
CA THR A 212 -2.55 -11.94 7.11
C THR A 212 -1.93 -13.20 7.72
N VAL A 213 -2.42 -14.39 7.38
CA VAL A 213 -1.79 -15.65 7.80
C VAL A 213 -0.41 -15.78 7.17
N GLY A 214 -0.28 -15.43 5.88
CA GLY A 214 0.99 -15.37 5.18
C GLY A 214 1.92 -14.31 5.76
N GLU A 215 1.40 -13.11 6.03
CA GLU A 215 2.17 -12.03 6.67
C GLU A 215 2.74 -12.44 8.01
N LEU A 216 1.87 -12.87 8.92
CA LEU A 216 2.28 -13.19 10.29
C LEU A 216 3.22 -14.41 10.33
N GLY A 217 2.90 -15.46 9.57
CA GLY A 217 3.75 -16.65 9.48
C GLY A 217 5.14 -16.33 8.96
N THR A 218 5.24 -15.51 7.92
CA THR A 218 6.53 -15.07 7.36
C THR A 218 7.30 -14.20 8.36
N MET A 219 6.66 -13.24 9.01
CA MET A 219 7.34 -12.38 9.98
C MET A 219 7.84 -13.16 11.19
N LEU A 220 7.04 -14.08 11.72
CA LEU A 220 7.51 -14.98 12.79
C LEU A 220 8.72 -15.80 12.33
N THR A 221 8.68 -16.36 11.13
CA THR A 221 9.81 -17.11 10.57
C THR A 221 11.06 -16.24 10.45
N LEU A 222 10.93 -15.01 9.96
CA LEU A 222 12.07 -14.09 9.82
C LEU A 222 12.67 -13.72 11.19
N VAL A 223 11.86 -13.42 12.21
CA VAL A 223 12.33 -13.13 13.57
C VAL A 223 13.03 -14.35 14.16
N LEU A 224 12.41 -15.53 14.07
CA LEU A 224 12.97 -16.75 14.61
C LEU A 224 14.28 -17.16 13.94
N THR A 225 14.47 -16.83 12.67
CA THR A 225 15.65 -17.22 11.89
C THR A 225 16.78 -16.18 12.00
N PHE A 226 16.45 -14.88 11.96
CA PHE A 226 17.45 -13.82 11.78
C PHE A 226 17.56 -12.84 12.94
N ASP A 227 16.68 -12.89 13.95
CA ASP A 227 16.67 -11.91 15.06
C ASP A 227 16.92 -12.54 16.45
N GLY A 228 17.55 -13.72 16.49
CA GLY A 228 17.90 -14.40 17.73
C GLY A 228 16.90 -15.46 18.21
N GLY A 229 15.96 -15.86 17.35
CA GLY A 229 15.02 -16.94 17.66
C GLY A 229 14.05 -16.57 18.79
N LEU A 230 13.77 -17.50 19.67
CA LEU A 230 12.91 -17.27 20.84
C LEU A 230 13.54 -16.30 21.86
N ASN A 231 14.84 -16.03 21.77
CA ASN A 231 15.55 -15.05 22.61
C ASN A 231 15.53 -13.64 22.04
N ALA A 232 14.84 -13.40 20.90
CA ALA A 232 14.73 -12.08 20.31
C ALA A 232 14.20 -11.06 21.33
N PRO A 233 14.77 -9.83 21.38
CA PRO A 233 14.38 -8.81 22.34
C PRO A 233 12.89 -8.48 22.32
N VAL A 234 12.23 -8.64 21.17
CA VAL A 234 10.79 -8.40 21.01
C VAL A 234 9.92 -9.27 21.92
N PHE A 235 10.39 -10.45 22.33
CA PHE A 235 9.62 -11.36 23.18
C PHE A 235 9.89 -11.16 24.68
N HIS A 236 11.00 -10.54 25.07
CA HIS A 236 11.47 -10.59 26.47
C HIS A 236 11.67 -9.23 27.14
N SER A 237 11.88 -8.15 26.38
CA SER A 237 12.21 -6.87 26.97
C SER A 237 10.99 -6.11 27.49
N ALA A 238 10.93 -5.91 28.81
CA ALA A 238 9.87 -5.11 29.44
C ALA A 238 9.95 -3.62 29.06
N SER A 239 11.16 -3.09 28.81
CA SER A 239 11.38 -1.70 28.40
C SER A 239 10.84 -1.36 27.00
N ILE A 240 10.62 -2.38 26.18
CA ILE A 240 10.13 -2.23 24.80
C ILE A 240 8.59 -2.15 24.73
N ARG A 241 7.86 -2.51 25.78
CA ARG A 241 6.39 -2.62 25.74
C ARG A 241 5.69 -1.35 25.26
N GLY A 242 6.14 -0.18 25.67
CA GLY A 242 5.58 1.10 25.21
C GLY A 242 5.80 1.33 23.71
N MET A 243 6.96 0.93 23.19
CA MET A 243 7.29 1.04 21.77
C MET A 243 6.46 0.05 20.93
N LEU A 244 6.26 -1.17 21.43
CA LEU A 244 5.46 -2.20 20.75
C LEU A 244 4.02 -1.74 20.50
N PHE A 245 3.45 -0.99 21.45
CA PHE A 245 2.11 -0.42 21.30
C PHE A 245 2.01 0.53 20.09
N TRP A 246 2.96 1.43 19.93
CA TRP A 246 2.95 2.39 18.82
C TRP A 246 3.13 1.71 17.47
N LEU A 247 4.00 0.69 17.39
CA LEU A 247 4.20 -0.12 16.18
C LEU A 247 2.94 -0.93 15.84
N PHE A 248 2.32 -1.55 16.85
CA PHE A 248 1.04 -2.24 16.70
C PHE A 248 -0.04 -1.29 16.20
N LEU A 249 -0.15 -0.10 16.80
CA LEU A 249 -1.13 0.93 16.41
C LEU A 249 -0.89 1.39 14.96
N GLY A 250 0.38 1.59 14.56
CA GLY A 250 0.72 1.91 13.18
C GLY A 250 0.22 0.86 12.20
N GLY A 251 0.46 -0.41 12.49
CA GLY A 251 -0.07 -1.53 11.70
C GLY A 251 -1.60 -1.60 11.68
N PHE A 252 -2.24 -1.36 12.82
CA PHE A 252 -3.70 -1.34 12.93
C PHE A 252 -4.31 -0.22 12.06
N VAL A 253 -3.79 1.00 12.16
CA VAL A 253 -4.24 2.16 11.36
C VAL A 253 -3.95 1.97 9.87
N TRP A 254 -2.81 1.34 9.55
CA TRP A 254 -2.44 1.03 8.16
C TRP A 254 -3.52 0.22 7.43
N VAL A 255 -4.20 -0.70 8.13
CA VAL A 255 -5.27 -1.54 7.54
C VAL A 255 -6.44 -0.71 7.03
N ILE A 256 -6.77 0.41 7.66
CA ILE A 256 -7.84 1.30 7.16
C ILE A 256 -7.46 1.82 5.77
N GLY A 257 -6.23 2.31 5.62
CA GLY A 257 -5.69 2.76 4.34
C GLY A 257 -5.64 1.64 3.31
N ASP A 258 -5.17 0.47 3.71
CA ASP A 258 -5.10 -0.70 2.84
C ASP A 258 -6.50 -1.15 2.35
N LEU A 259 -7.52 -1.15 3.19
CA LEU A 259 -8.88 -1.47 2.76
C LEU A 259 -9.38 -0.50 1.68
N PHE A 260 -9.15 0.80 1.84
CA PHE A 260 -9.46 1.78 0.81
C PHE A 260 -8.66 1.51 -0.48
N GLN A 261 -7.39 1.15 -0.38
CA GLN A 261 -6.55 0.78 -1.53
C GLN A 261 -7.07 -0.47 -2.24
N GLN A 262 -7.56 -1.47 -1.49
CA GLN A 262 -8.19 -2.66 -2.03
C GLN A 262 -9.43 -2.31 -2.87
N TYR A 263 -10.31 -1.44 -2.36
CA TYR A 263 -11.48 -0.98 -3.10
C TYR A 263 -11.10 -0.12 -4.31
N ALA A 264 -10.10 0.75 -4.21
CA ALA A 264 -9.57 1.48 -5.36
C ALA A 264 -9.07 0.53 -6.45
N THR A 265 -8.30 -0.49 -6.08
CA THR A 265 -7.81 -1.52 -7.00
C THR A 265 -8.94 -2.36 -7.60
N LYS A 266 -9.98 -2.64 -6.81
CA LYS A 266 -11.18 -3.35 -7.29
C LYS A 266 -11.91 -2.57 -8.36
N PHE A 267 -12.14 -1.28 -8.14
CA PHE A 267 -12.93 -0.43 -9.03
C PHE A 267 -12.12 0.09 -10.23
N LEU A 268 -10.88 0.54 -10.03
CA LEU A 268 -10.07 1.18 -11.06
C LEU A 268 -9.06 0.25 -11.75
N GLY A 269 -8.81 -0.94 -11.18
CA GLY A 269 -7.67 -1.77 -11.55
C GLY A 269 -6.39 -1.39 -10.80
N ILE A 270 -5.36 -2.26 -10.93
CA ILE A 270 -4.09 -2.05 -10.22
C ILE A 270 -3.29 -0.89 -10.80
N GLY A 271 -3.35 -0.69 -12.12
CA GLY A 271 -2.60 0.37 -12.80
C GLY A 271 -3.05 1.80 -12.48
N ARG A 272 -4.23 2.00 -11.86
CA ARG A 272 -4.73 3.31 -11.43
C ARG A 272 -4.86 3.39 -9.90
N GLY A 273 -5.31 2.31 -9.26
CA GLY A 273 -5.55 2.27 -7.83
C GLY A 273 -4.28 2.44 -7.00
N ILE A 274 -3.17 1.76 -7.38
CA ILE A 274 -1.89 1.87 -6.67
C ILE A 274 -1.30 3.29 -6.74
N PRO A 275 -1.18 3.92 -7.92
CA PRO A 275 -0.66 5.29 -7.99
C PRO A 275 -1.43 6.30 -7.14
N LEU A 276 -2.76 6.19 -7.09
CA LEU A 276 -3.57 7.09 -6.26
C LEU A 276 -3.32 6.89 -4.76
N ALA A 277 -3.16 5.65 -4.31
CA ALA A 277 -2.81 5.36 -2.92
C ALA A 277 -1.40 5.84 -2.56
N ASN A 278 -0.46 5.87 -3.52
CA ASN A 278 0.90 6.37 -3.31
C ASN A 278 0.97 7.90 -3.11
N THR A 279 -0.16 8.62 -3.12
CA THR A 279 -0.23 9.99 -2.59
C THR A 279 -0.04 10.06 -1.07
N ASN A 280 0.11 8.92 -0.39
CA ASN A 280 0.38 8.82 1.04
C ASN A 280 1.57 9.68 1.51
N GLN A 281 2.52 9.96 0.65
CA GLN A 281 3.69 10.78 0.97
C GLN A 281 3.36 12.24 1.28
N ILE A 282 2.39 12.82 0.57
CA ILE A 282 1.89 14.17 0.88
C ILE A 282 1.33 14.21 2.31
N TRP A 283 0.62 13.16 2.70
CA TRP A 283 0.02 13.08 4.02
C TRP A 283 1.05 12.76 5.09
N GLY A 284 2.03 11.89 4.81
CA GLY A 284 3.19 11.68 5.67
C GLY A 284 3.98 12.96 5.91
N LEU A 285 4.21 13.76 4.84
CA LEU A 285 4.82 15.09 4.99
C LEU A 285 3.95 16.03 5.82
N ALA A 286 2.63 16.04 5.60
CA ALA A 286 1.72 16.88 6.40
C ALA A 286 1.80 16.54 7.90
N TRP A 287 1.83 15.26 8.28
CA TRP A 287 2.09 14.85 9.66
C TRP A 287 3.47 15.31 10.14
N GLY A 288 4.51 15.14 9.32
CA GLY A 288 5.87 15.59 9.63
C GLY A 288 5.94 17.09 9.94
N VAL A 289 5.33 17.90 9.10
CA VAL A 289 5.36 19.36 9.23
C VAL A 289 4.44 19.87 10.32
N LEU A 290 3.18 19.41 10.35
CA LEU A 290 2.15 19.99 11.24
C LEU A 290 2.22 19.45 12.67
N VAL A 291 2.61 18.18 12.84
CA VAL A 291 2.63 17.53 14.16
C VAL A 291 4.04 17.44 14.72
N PHE A 292 5.02 17.11 13.90
CA PHE A 292 6.41 16.90 14.34
C PHE A 292 7.34 18.11 14.08
N GLY A 293 6.87 19.15 13.36
CA GLY A 293 7.64 20.37 13.11
C GLY A 293 8.87 20.19 12.21
N GLU A 294 8.92 19.16 11.38
CA GLU A 294 10.12 18.73 10.65
C GLU A 294 10.72 19.82 9.73
N LEU A 295 9.90 20.70 9.16
CA LEU A 295 10.37 21.79 8.29
C LEU A 295 10.43 23.17 8.99
N ALA A 296 10.22 23.23 10.31
CA ALA A 296 10.20 24.52 11.03
C ALA A 296 11.51 25.29 10.85
N HIS A 297 12.63 24.59 10.98
CA HIS A 297 13.99 25.16 10.85
C HIS A 297 14.68 24.83 9.51
N ALA A 298 13.95 24.25 8.53
CA ALA A 298 14.51 23.93 7.24
C ALA A 298 14.81 25.20 6.42
N ASP A 299 15.85 25.12 5.62
CA ASP A 299 16.21 26.21 4.71
C ASP A 299 15.16 26.41 3.59
N PRO A 300 15.22 27.53 2.86
CA PRO A 300 14.28 27.82 1.78
C PRO A 300 14.25 26.75 0.68
N THR A 301 15.37 26.08 0.41
CA THR A 301 15.49 25.05 -0.63
C THR A 301 14.65 23.82 -0.26
N HIS A 302 14.76 23.33 0.97
CA HIS A 302 13.97 22.19 1.45
C HIS A 302 12.46 22.52 1.47
N LYS A 303 12.08 23.74 1.89
CA LYS A 303 10.69 24.21 1.81
C LYS A 303 10.16 24.26 0.38
N LEU A 304 10.99 24.74 -0.57
CA LEU A 304 10.62 24.78 -1.99
C LEU A 304 10.46 23.36 -2.56
N LEU A 305 11.34 22.43 -2.21
CA LEU A 305 11.23 21.01 -2.61
C LEU A 305 9.94 20.38 -2.07
N ALA A 306 9.57 20.65 -0.82
CA ALA A 306 8.33 20.17 -0.23
C ALA A 306 7.09 20.70 -0.95
N ILE A 307 7.05 22.01 -1.25
CA ILE A 307 5.94 22.64 -1.96
C ILE A 307 5.85 22.11 -3.40
N SER A 308 6.97 22.11 -4.14
CA SER A 308 6.99 21.66 -5.53
C SER A 308 6.63 20.17 -5.65
N GLY A 309 7.16 19.33 -4.77
CA GLY A 309 6.80 17.91 -4.70
C GLY A 309 5.31 17.70 -4.43
N SER A 310 4.72 18.46 -3.50
CA SER A 310 3.29 18.39 -3.20
C SER A 310 2.43 18.79 -4.42
N VAL A 311 2.79 19.86 -5.12
CA VAL A 311 2.09 20.31 -6.33
C VAL A 311 2.19 19.25 -7.44
N VAL A 312 3.38 18.72 -7.71
CA VAL A 312 3.59 17.68 -8.73
C VAL A 312 2.80 16.42 -8.40
N MET A 313 2.72 16.03 -7.12
CA MET A 313 1.94 14.88 -6.68
C MET A 313 0.45 15.07 -6.90
N ILE A 314 -0.10 16.24 -6.56
CA ILE A 314 -1.51 16.57 -6.81
C ILE A 314 -1.81 16.51 -8.32
N LEU A 315 -0.96 17.09 -9.16
CA LEU A 315 -1.12 17.06 -10.62
C LEU A 315 -1.06 15.64 -11.15
N GLY A 316 -0.14 14.81 -10.64
CA GLY A 316 -0.04 13.39 -10.96
C GLY A 316 -1.30 12.62 -10.59
N ALA A 317 -1.83 12.81 -9.39
CA ALA A 317 -3.07 12.18 -8.93
C ALA A 317 -4.28 12.60 -9.78
N VAL A 318 -4.38 13.88 -10.14
CA VAL A 318 -5.42 14.40 -11.05
C VAL A 318 -5.33 13.71 -12.42
N LEU A 319 -4.14 13.59 -13.00
CA LEU A 319 -3.95 12.91 -14.29
C LEU A 319 -4.40 11.45 -14.23
N VAL A 320 -4.01 10.70 -13.20
CA VAL A 320 -4.45 9.30 -13.02
C VAL A 320 -5.95 9.21 -12.83
N SER A 321 -6.55 10.10 -12.03
CA SER A 321 -8.00 10.09 -11.77
C SER A 321 -8.85 10.41 -13.00
N MET A 322 -8.31 11.19 -13.94
CA MET A 322 -8.96 11.49 -15.22
C MET A 322 -8.88 10.35 -16.25
N ALA A 323 -8.11 9.31 -15.98
CA ALA A 323 -7.98 8.16 -16.89
C ALA A 323 -9.15 7.20 -16.70
N VAL A 324 -10.09 7.23 -17.63
CA VAL A 324 -11.33 6.43 -17.61
C VAL A 324 -11.06 4.97 -17.97
N GLU A 325 -11.81 4.07 -17.36
CA GLU A 325 -11.79 2.63 -17.68
C GLU A 325 -12.28 2.35 -19.10
N THR A 326 -11.71 1.32 -19.72
CA THR A 326 -12.25 0.82 -20.99
C THR A 326 -13.56 0.07 -20.75
N GLU A 327 -14.40 -0.07 -21.80
CA GLU A 327 -15.66 -0.83 -21.70
C GLU A 327 -15.42 -2.27 -21.20
N ARG A 328 -14.33 -2.89 -21.61
CA ARG A 328 -13.93 -4.24 -21.17
C ARG A 328 -13.59 -4.29 -19.68
N GLU A 329 -12.83 -3.33 -19.19
CA GLU A 329 -12.47 -3.24 -17.75
C GLU A 329 -13.72 -3.02 -16.91
N SER A 330 -14.59 -2.12 -17.36
CA SER A 330 -15.86 -1.82 -16.71
C SER A 330 -16.80 -3.03 -16.67
N ALA A 331 -16.95 -3.74 -17.77
CA ALA A 331 -17.76 -4.96 -17.84
C ALA A 331 -17.23 -6.06 -16.90
N SER A 332 -15.89 -6.22 -16.82
CA SER A 332 -15.26 -7.17 -15.90
C SER A 332 -15.53 -6.81 -14.44
N THR A 333 -15.41 -5.54 -14.09
CA THR A 333 -15.68 -5.03 -12.73
C THR A 333 -17.16 -5.19 -12.37
N GLU A 334 -18.07 -4.89 -13.30
CA GLU A 334 -19.50 -5.06 -13.08
C GLU A 334 -19.89 -6.51 -12.86
N ALA A 335 -19.36 -7.43 -13.68
CA ALA A 335 -19.59 -8.86 -13.50
C ALA A 335 -19.08 -9.36 -12.14
N ALA A 336 -17.95 -8.84 -11.65
CA ALA A 336 -17.41 -9.18 -10.35
C ALA A 336 -18.31 -8.69 -9.19
N ILE A 337 -18.79 -7.45 -9.29
CA ILE A 337 -19.73 -6.86 -8.30
C ILE A 337 -21.05 -7.65 -8.26
N LEU A 338 -21.62 -7.98 -9.43
CA LEU A 338 -22.84 -8.77 -9.49
C LEU A 338 -22.68 -10.17 -8.87
N ARG A 339 -21.52 -10.83 -9.07
CA ARG A 339 -21.23 -12.10 -8.41
C ARG A 339 -21.16 -11.95 -6.89
N GLU A 340 -20.50 -10.90 -6.41
CA GLU A 340 -20.43 -10.61 -4.97
C GLU A 340 -21.83 -10.31 -4.40
N CYS A 341 -22.63 -9.46 -5.05
CA CYS A 341 -24.01 -9.15 -4.60
C CYS A 341 -24.90 -10.40 -4.56
N LYS A 342 -24.87 -11.23 -5.60
CA LYS A 342 -25.63 -12.51 -5.60
C LYS A 342 -25.22 -13.44 -4.45
N ARG A 343 -23.94 -13.47 -4.10
CA ARG A 343 -23.41 -14.30 -3.03
C ARG A 343 -23.88 -13.87 -1.65
N TYR A 344 -24.05 -12.58 -1.44
CA TYR A 344 -24.49 -12.02 -0.15
C TYR A 344 -25.98 -11.72 -0.07
N GLY A 345 -26.74 -12.03 -1.13
CA GLY A 345 -28.21 -11.79 -1.16
C GLY A 345 -28.58 -10.32 -1.19
N LEU A 346 -27.73 -9.48 -1.78
CA LEU A 346 -27.93 -8.03 -1.94
C LEU A 346 -28.48 -7.71 -3.33
#